data_fa19389806b45d7f4108ccacb4b9c329
#
_entry.id   fa19389806b45d7f4108ccacb4b9c329
#
_cell.length_a   1.000
_cell.length_b   1.000
_cell.length_c   1.000
_cell.angle_alpha   90.00
_cell.angle_beta   90.00
_cell.angle_gamma   90.00
#
_symmetry.space_group_name_H-M   'P 1'
#
loop_
_entity.id
_entity.type
_entity.pdbx_description
1 polymer ?
#
loop_
_entity_poly.entity_id
_entity_poly.type
_entity_poly.pdbx_seq_one_letter_code
_entity_poly.pdbx_strand_id
1 'polypeptide(L)'
;MTYNKKSIEDIEIKAGQKVFVRCDFNVPMKDGVITSDKRIVGALPTIKYLMEKGAKVILSSHMGKPHAIFTPNFKLDKKEQKKVDALPENEREAVTAELKEKALKNDPVKFTLKPVADRLNQDLDGKVAFASDIIGEDAQAKVAAMENGTCVLIENVRFDARETKNNPEFAKALADLAGEGGLFVNDAFGTAHRAHASTAGVADYLPAVCGYLIQKEIGVMGKALADPARPFVAILGGAKVSDKIGVINNLLEKCDTLIVGGGMAYTFFAAKGYSVGTSLCETDKIELAKEMMAKAEAKGVNFLLPIDNKLGKEYDENTESQYVDSDKIPEGWMGLDIGPKTCELFSKAIKGAGTVVWNGPMGVSEWKNFATGTETVAAAVADSGAVSIIGGGDSAEAVERLGFGPKMTHISTGGGASLEFLEGLELPGIACLLDK
;
A
#
# COMPACT_ATOMS: atom_id res chain seq x y z
N MET A 1 -2.02 -10.26 -15.31
CA MET A 1 -1.54 -11.48 -14.61
C MET A 1 -2.64 -11.88 -13.62
N THR A 2 -3.09 -13.10 -13.67
CA THR A 2 -4.08 -13.64 -12.73
C THR A 2 -3.36 -14.61 -11.81
N TYR A 3 -3.45 -14.37 -10.53
CA TYR A 3 -2.94 -15.30 -9.53
C TYR A 3 -4.02 -16.33 -9.18
N ASN A 4 -3.73 -17.60 -9.40
CA ASN A 4 -4.57 -18.72 -8.94
C ASN A 4 -3.85 -19.46 -7.82
N LYS A 5 -3.78 -18.81 -6.65
CA LYS A 5 -3.02 -19.28 -5.49
C LYS A 5 -3.87 -20.04 -4.49
N LYS A 6 -3.29 -21.08 -3.88
CA LYS A 6 -3.92 -21.77 -2.75
C LYS A 6 -4.06 -20.83 -1.56
N SER A 7 -5.20 -20.92 -0.90
CA SER A 7 -5.48 -20.26 0.37
C SER A 7 -5.46 -21.26 1.52
N ILE A 8 -5.60 -20.75 2.73
CA ILE A 8 -5.75 -21.56 3.94
C ILE A 8 -6.95 -22.54 3.90
N GLU A 9 -7.94 -22.32 3.02
CA GLU A 9 -9.08 -23.21 2.82
C GLU A 9 -8.79 -24.36 1.85
N ASP A 10 -7.77 -24.21 1.01
CA ASP A 10 -7.38 -25.22 -0.01
C ASP A 10 -6.44 -26.28 0.53
N ILE A 11 -6.11 -26.24 1.80
CA ILE A 11 -5.20 -27.17 2.49
C ILE A 11 -5.78 -27.65 3.82
N GLU A 12 -5.35 -28.84 4.27
CA GLU A 12 -5.69 -29.35 5.58
C GLU A 12 -4.79 -28.72 6.66
N ILE A 13 -5.38 -28.03 7.62
CA ILE A 13 -4.71 -27.50 8.81
C ILE A 13 -4.92 -28.46 9.98
N LYS A 14 -3.83 -29.00 10.53
CA LYS A 14 -3.91 -29.97 11.64
C LYS A 14 -3.82 -29.28 12.99
N ALA A 15 -4.57 -29.80 13.96
CA ALA A 15 -4.42 -29.34 15.34
C ALA A 15 -2.97 -29.55 15.83
N GLY A 16 -2.42 -28.53 16.47
CA GLY A 16 -1.03 -28.52 16.91
C GLY A 16 0.00 -28.17 15.83
N GLN A 17 -0.39 -28.07 14.56
CA GLN A 17 0.50 -27.62 13.48
C GLN A 17 0.93 -26.17 13.74
N LYS A 18 2.22 -25.89 13.64
CA LYS A 18 2.73 -24.52 13.73
C LYS A 18 2.58 -23.83 12.38
N VAL A 19 2.01 -22.63 12.39
CA VAL A 19 1.77 -21.83 11.20
C VAL A 19 2.44 -20.46 11.36
N PHE A 20 3.44 -20.17 10.53
CA PHE A 20 4.07 -18.86 10.49
C PHE A 20 3.22 -17.95 9.58
N VAL A 21 2.67 -16.87 10.14
CA VAL A 21 1.76 -15.96 9.44
C VAL A 21 2.40 -14.58 9.31
N ARG A 22 2.52 -14.10 8.09
CA ARG A 22 2.94 -12.72 7.81
C ARG A 22 1.72 -11.82 7.70
N CYS A 23 1.56 -10.92 8.66
CA CYS A 23 0.50 -9.92 8.71
C CYS A 23 1.04 -8.52 8.40
N ASP A 24 0.16 -7.58 8.05
CA ASP A 24 0.49 -6.17 7.95
C ASP A 24 -0.09 -5.41 9.15
N PHE A 25 0.68 -5.35 10.23
CA PHE A 25 0.37 -4.61 11.45
C PHE A 25 1.07 -3.25 11.53
N ASN A 26 1.49 -2.72 10.39
CA ASN A 26 2.08 -1.39 10.31
C ASN A 26 0.99 -0.31 10.45
N VAL A 27 0.42 -0.23 11.65
CA VAL A 27 -0.65 0.70 12.00
C VAL A 27 -0.12 2.08 12.39
N PRO A 28 -0.89 3.15 12.16
CA PRO A 28 -0.52 4.47 12.65
C PRO A 28 -0.61 4.50 14.18
N MET A 29 0.43 5.05 14.80
CA MET A 29 0.50 5.25 16.25
C MET A 29 0.88 6.68 16.59
N LYS A 30 0.32 7.19 17.70
CA LYS A 30 0.71 8.46 18.31
C LYS A 30 0.98 8.21 19.79
N ASP A 31 2.17 8.57 20.24
CA ASP A 31 2.61 8.42 21.64
C ASP A 31 2.40 7.00 22.21
N GLY A 32 2.69 5.99 21.38
CA GLY A 32 2.54 4.56 21.74
C GLY A 32 1.09 4.03 21.67
N VAL A 33 0.13 4.87 21.29
CA VAL A 33 -1.28 4.48 21.14
C VAL A 33 -1.64 4.30 19.67
N ILE A 34 -2.29 3.19 19.35
CA ILE A 34 -2.80 2.90 18.01
C ILE A 34 -3.96 3.85 17.69
N THR A 35 -3.83 4.64 16.63
CA THR A 35 -4.87 5.60 16.20
C THR A 35 -5.84 5.03 15.16
N SER A 36 -5.47 3.94 14.49
CA SER A 36 -6.33 3.16 13.62
C SER A 36 -5.91 1.70 13.64
N ASP A 37 -6.84 0.82 13.92
CA ASP A 37 -6.62 -0.64 14.02
C ASP A 37 -7.12 -1.43 12.80
N LYS A 38 -7.52 -0.73 11.72
CA LYS A 38 -8.11 -1.36 10.51
C LYS A 38 -7.28 -2.54 9.98
N ARG A 39 -5.95 -2.43 9.98
CA ARG A 39 -5.06 -3.51 9.53
C ARG A 39 -5.06 -4.71 10.47
N ILE A 40 -5.16 -4.47 11.76
CA ILE A 40 -5.26 -5.54 12.77
C ILE A 40 -6.58 -6.28 12.58
N VAL A 41 -7.69 -5.54 12.50
CA VAL A 41 -9.03 -6.10 12.25
C VAL A 41 -9.07 -6.88 10.92
N GLY A 42 -8.42 -6.37 9.87
CA GLY A 42 -8.34 -7.04 8.58
C GLY A 42 -7.62 -8.40 8.60
N ALA A 43 -6.69 -8.62 9.54
CA ALA A 43 -5.99 -9.89 9.71
C ALA A 43 -6.74 -10.91 10.59
N LEU A 44 -7.69 -10.47 11.40
CA LEU A 44 -8.41 -11.33 12.35
C LEU A 44 -9.11 -12.54 11.70
N PRO A 45 -9.76 -12.44 10.52
CA PRO A 45 -10.39 -13.61 9.91
C PRO A 45 -9.41 -14.77 9.68
N THR A 46 -8.23 -14.50 9.15
CA THR A 46 -7.18 -15.51 8.93
C THR A 46 -6.69 -16.09 10.26
N ILE A 47 -6.40 -15.22 11.23
CA ILE A 47 -5.90 -15.64 12.54
C ILE A 47 -6.92 -16.53 13.26
N LYS A 48 -8.19 -16.10 13.33
CA LYS A 48 -9.28 -16.86 13.98
C LYS A 48 -9.50 -18.21 13.30
N TYR A 49 -9.53 -18.26 11.97
CA TYR A 49 -9.66 -19.52 11.25
C TYR A 49 -8.57 -20.54 11.62
N LEU A 50 -7.31 -20.09 11.65
CA LEU A 50 -6.19 -20.95 12.04
C LEU A 50 -6.28 -21.41 13.50
N MET A 51 -6.65 -20.51 14.42
CA MET A 51 -6.84 -20.83 15.82
C MET A 51 -7.99 -21.83 16.04
N GLU A 52 -9.10 -21.67 15.33
CA GLU A 52 -10.26 -22.58 15.38
C GLU A 52 -9.93 -23.98 14.86
N LYS A 53 -8.99 -24.10 13.90
CA LYS A 53 -8.42 -25.39 13.47
C LYS A 53 -7.47 -26.00 14.49
N GLY A 54 -7.20 -25.32 15.60
CA GLY A 54 -6.27 -25.76 16.63
C GLY A 54 -4.79 -25.56 16.26
N ALA A 55 -4.48 -24.75 15.25
CA ALA A 55 -3.10 -24.44 14.90
C ALA A 55 -2.42 -23.60 15.99
N LYS A 56 -1.10 -23.69 16.07
CA LYS A 56 -0.20 -22.84 16.87
C LYS A 56 0.27 -21.72 15.97
N VAL A 57 -0.23 -20.49 16.14
CA VAL A 57 -0.11 -19.40 15.17
C VAL A 57 1.05 -18.47 15.57
N ILE A 58 2.09 -18.41 14.74
CA ILE A 58 3.25 -17.54 14.93
C ILE A 58 3.05 -16.31 14.03
N LEU A 59 2.71 -15.18 14.63
CA LEU A 59 2.45 -13.94 13.92
C LEU A 59 3.75 -13.14 13.74
N SER A 60 3.94 -12.60 12.57
CA SER A 60 5.03 -11.70 12.22
C SER A 60 4.56 -10.47 11.48
N SER A 61 5.18 -9.35 11.72
CA SER A 61 4.93 -8.10 10.99
C SER A 61 6.10 -7.14 11.10
N HIS A 62 6.01 -6.04 10.37
CA HIS A 62 6.86 -4.88 10.56
C HIS A 62 6.06 -3.69 11.12
N MET A 63 6.78 -2.77 11.73
CA MET A 63 6.26 -1.47 12.17
C MET A 63 7.22 -0.36 11.73
N GLY A 64 6.73 0.58 10.94
CA GLY A 64 7.49 1.76 10.52
C GLY A 64 8.77 1.46 9.73
N LYS A 65 9.73 2.35 9.91
CA LYS A 65 11.07 2.26 9.33
C LYS A 65 12.13 2.44 10.42
N PRO A 66 12.29 1.46 11.30
CA PRO A 66 13.28 1.52 12.37
C PRO A 66 14.69 1.33 11.83
N HIS A 67 15.68 1.64 12.66
CA HIS A 67 17.02 1.08 12.49
C HIS A 67 17.00 -0.41 12.78
N ALA A 68 17.94 -1.13 12.18
CA ALA A 68 18.05 -2.58 12.37
C ALA A 68 18.82 -2.90 13.67
N ILE A 69 18.27 -2.48 14.80
CA ILE A 69 18.93 -2.47 16.13
C ILE A 69 19.31 -3.84 16.67
N PHE A 70 18.73 -4.93 16.16
CA PHE A 70 19.14 -6.30 16.51
C PHE A 70 20.32 -6.81 15.68
N THR A 71 20.78 -6.01 14.71
CA THR A 71 21.98 -6.32 13.92
C THR A 71 23.21 -5.65 14.54
N PRO A 72 24.27 -6.38 14.84
CA PRO A 72 25.52 -5.77 15.30
C PRO A 72 25.99 -4.69 14.30
N ASN A 73 26.44 -3.55 14.82
CA ASN A 73 26.93 -2.42 14.00
C ASN A 73 25.95 -1.96 12.91
N PHE A 74 24.65 -1.94 13.20
CA PHE A 74 23.62 -1.49 12.26
C PHE A 74 23.95 -0.11 11.68
N LYS A 75 23.44 0.15 10.47
CA LYS A 75 23.66 1.40 9.74
C LYS A 75 22.65 2.47 10.13
N LEU A 76 23.07 3.71 10.13
CA LEU A 76 22.19 4.87 10.19
C LEU A 76 21.29 4.93 8.95
N ASP A 77 20.16 5.61 9.05
CA ASP A 77 19.33 5.87 7.88
C ASP A 77 20.01 6.83 6.89
N LYS A 78 19.46 6.93 5.66
CA LYS A 78 20.06 7.76 4.59
C LYS A 78 20.13 9.25 4.96
N LYS A 79 19.19 9.74 5.77
CA LYS A 79 19.11 11.14 6.15
C LYS A 79 20.13 11.46 7.24
N GLU A 80 20.26 10.57 8.21
CA GLU A 80 21.25 10.65 9.27
C GLU A 80 22.67 10.50 8.71
N GLN A 81 22.88 9.51 7.81
CA GLN A 81 24.16 9.32 7.15
C GLN A 81 24.60 10.56 6.38
N LYS A 82 23.69 11.18 5.61
CA LYS A 82 24.01 12.46 4.93
C LYS A 82 24.38 13.58 5.88
N LYS A 83 23.79 13.64 7.07
CA LYS A 83 24.16 14.62 8.09
C LYS A 83 25.56 14.37 8.61
N VAL A 84 25.89 13.10 8.90
CA VAL A 84 27.24 12.70 9.33
C VAL A 84 28.28 13.01 8.26
N ASP A 85 27.99 12.66 7.00
CA ASP A 85 28.90 12.87 5.87
C ASP A 85 29.24 14.36 5.62
N ALA A 86 28.31 15.26 6.01
CA ALA A 86 28.50 16.70 5.90
C ALA A 86 29.38 17.29 7.02
N LEU A 87 29.70 16.53 8.07
CA LEU A 87 30.52 16.97 9.19
C LEU A 87 32.03 16.83 8.88
N PRO A 88 32.89 17.59 9.59
CA PRO A 88 34.34 17.35 9.60
C PRO A 88 34.66 15.90 10.02
N GLU A 89 35.70 15.33 9.44
CA GLU A 89 36.07 13.91 9.63
C GLU A 89 36.26 13.54 11.10
N ASN A 90 36.86 14.43 11.89
CA ASN A 90 37.09 14.24 13.32
C ASN A 90 35.82 14.24 14.19
N GLU A 91 34.67 14.67 13.67
CA GLU A 91 33.40 14.70 14.40
C GLU A 91 32.48 13.54 14.04
N ARG A 92 32.71 12.89 12.88
CA ARG A 92 31.80 11.87 12.31
C ARG A 92 31.61 10.67 13.22
N GLU A 93 32.68 10.17 13.82
CA GLU A 93 32.64 8.99 14.69
C GLU A 93 31.79 9.25 15.95
N ALA A 94 32.00 10.38 16.60
CA ALA A 94 31.26 10.75 17.82
C ALA A 94 29.77 10.94 17.53
N VAL A 95 29.43 11.65 16.47
CA VAL A 95 28.02 11.89 16.07
C VAL A 95 27.34 10.58 15.62
N THR A 96 28.08 9.70 14.92
CA THR A 96 27.55 8.38 14.55
C THR A 96 27.23 7.55 15.79
N ALA A 97 28.12 7.55 16.80
CA ALA A 97 27.89 6.83 18.06
C ALA A 97 26.67 7.37 18.81
N GLU A 98 26.53 8.70 18.90
CA GLU A 98 25.36 9.36 19.52
C GLU A 98 24.05 8.99 18.82
N LEU A 99 24.00 9.03 17.50
CA LEU A 99 22.81 8.67 16.71
C LEU A 99 22.43 7.21 16.89
N LYS A 100 23.42 6.30 16.93
CA LYS A 100 23.19 4.89 17.20
C LYS A 100 22.67 4.63 18.62
N GLU A 101 23.23 5.29 19.63
CA GLU A 101 22.73 5.21 21.01
C GLU A 101 21.29 5.69 21.12
N LYS A 102 20.97 6.81 20.45
CA LYS A 102 19.61 7.34 20.35
C LYS A 102 18.64 6.33 19.70
N ALA A 103 19.07 5.68 18.62
CA ALA A 103 18.28 4.65 17.96
C ALA A 103 18.01 3.46 18.87
N LEU A 104 19.04 2.95 19.56
CA LEU A 104 18.91 1.84 20.53
C LEU A 104 17.92 2.16 21.66
N LYS A 105 17.84 3.42 22.07
CA LYS A 105 16.91 3.86 23.12
C LYS A 105 15.49 4.07 22.61
N ASN A 106 15.33 4.68 21.45
CA ASN A 106 14.04 5.16 20.97
C ASN A 106 13.28 4.16 20.10
N ASP A 107 13.97 3.40 19.26
CA ASP A 107 13.32 2.50 18.30
C ASP A 107 12.57 1.35 18.99
N PRO A 108 13.06 0.72 20.07
CA PRO A 108 12.31 -0.29 20.80
C PRO A 108 11.01 0.23 21.43
N VAL A 109 10.92 1.53 21.68
CA VAL A 109 9.71 2.17 22.22
C VAL A 109 8.75 2.57 21.09
N LYS A 110 9.31 3.13 20.00
CA LYS A 110 8.52 3.70 18.91
C LYS A 110 8.00 2.66 17.92
N PHE A 111 8.75 1.61 17.68
CA PHE A 111 8.50 0.66 16.59
C PHE A 111 8.28 -0.78 17.07
N THR A 112 8.12 -1.01 18.38
CA THR A 112 7.74 -2.32 18.91
C THR A 112 6.34 -2.73 18.46
N LEU A 113 6.13 -4.04 18.30
CA LEU A 113 4.81 -4.64 18.06
C LEU A 113 4.03 -4.94 19.35
N LYS A 114 4.57 -4.62 20.53
CA LYS A 114 3.89 -4.88 21.81
C LYS A 114 2.46 -4.28 21.87
N PRO A 115 2.22 -3.02 21.46
CA PRO A 115 0.86 -2.47 21.44
C PRO A 115 -0.09 -3.23 20.52
N VAL A 116 0.42 -3.82 19.44
CA VAL A 116 -0.36 -4.67 18.53
C VAL A 116 -0.77 -5.98 19.23
N ALA A 117 0.15 -6.61 19.96
CA ALA A 117 -0.18 -7.80 20.75
C ALA A 117 -1.27 -7.51 21.78
N ASP A 118 -1.18 -6.37 22.47
CA ASP A 118 -2.17 -5.94 23.46
C ASP A 118 -3.54 -5.69 22.82
N ARG A 119 -3.55 -5.09 21.62
CA ARG A 119 -4.79 -4.88 20.87
C ARG A 119 -5.39 -6.19 20.35
N LEU A 120 -4.58 -7.12 19.84
CA LEU A 120 -5.02 -8.45 19.41
C LEU A 120 -5.65 -9.25 20.55
N ASN A 121 -5.13 -9.13 21.77
CA ASN A 121 -5.65 -9.81 22.94
C ASN A 121 -7.08 -9.40 23.30
N GLN A 122 -7.55 -8.22 22.89
CA GLN A 122 -8.94 -7.80 23.06
C GLN A 122 -9.91 -8.61 22.20
N ASP A 123 -9.48 -9.04 21.00
CA ASP A 123 -10.29 -9.78 20.04
C ASP A 123 -10.05 -11.30 20.08
N LEU A 124 -8.99 -11.75 20.76
CA LEU A 124 -8.53 -13.14 20.79
C LEU A 124 -8.47 -13.71 22.23
N ASP A 125 -9.29 -13.16 23.13
CA ASP A 125 -9.50 -13.67 24.50
C ASP A 125 -8.21 -13.89 25.32
N GLY A 126 -7.21 -12.98 25.15
CA GLY A 126 -5.95 -13.06 25.86
C GLY A 126 -5.00 -14.19 25.39
N LYS A 127 -5.26 -14.78 24.22
CA LYS A 127 -4.49 -15.93 23.69
C LYS A 127 -3.26 -15.54 22.86
N VAL A 128 -2.80 -14.31 22.94
CA VAL A 128 -1.62 -13.81 22.21
C VAL A 128 -0.49 -13.51 23.18
N ALA A 129 0.59 -14.27 23.13
CA ALA A 129 1.85 -13.94 23.79
C ALA A 129 2.70 -13.05 22.88
N PHE A 130 3.45 -12.14 23.46
CA PHE A 130 4.40 -11.28 22.74
C PHE A 130 5.84 -11.71 23.05
N ALA A 131 6.63 -11.94 22.00
CA ALA A 131 8.06 -12.20 22.13
C ALA A 131 8.86 -10.91 21.92
N SER A 132 9.82 -10.66 22.80
CA SER A 132 10.66 -9.45 22.80
C SER A 132 11.80 -9.49 21.77
N ASP A 133 11.95 -10.58 21.08
CA ASP A 133 12.90 -10.77 19.97
C ASP A 133 12.20 -11.41 18.75
N ILE A 134 12.96 -11.63 17.67
CA ILE A 134 12.40 -12.16 16.41
C ILE A 134 12.60 -13.66 16.30
N ILE A 135 13.84 -14.12 16.49
CA ILE A 135 14.29 -15.51 16.33
C ILE A 135 15.17 -15.96 17.50
N GLY A 136 15.25 -15.15 18.54
CA GLY A 136 16.09 -15.36 19.72
C GLY A 136 15.46 -16.32 20.75
N GLU A 137 16.03 -16.31 21.94
CA GLU A 137 15.64 -17.23 23.02
C GLU A 137 14.19 -17.02 23.45
N ASP A 138 13.71 -15.78 23.52
CA ASP A 138 12.33 -15.48 23.96
C ASP A 138 11.30 -15.97 22.97
N ALA A 139 11.49 -15.70 21.66
CA ALA A 139 10.62 -16.21 20.61
C ALA A 139 10.59 -17.75 20.59
N GLN A 140 11.76 -18.39 20.64
CA GLN A 140 11.87 -19.86 20.64
C GLN A 140 11.18 -20.47 21.87
N ALA A 141 11.38 -19.91 23.04
CA ALA A 141 10.77 -20.40 24.29
C ALA A 141 9.23 -20.26 24.25
N LYS A 142 8.73 -19.11 23.81
CA LYS A 142 7.29 -18.86 23.70
C LYS A 142 6.63 -19.74 22.65
N VAL A 143 7.28 -19.93 21.50
CA VAL A 143 6.78 -20.84 20.44
C VAL A 143 6.79 -22.29 20.90
N ALA A 144 7.81 -22.73 21.68
CA ALA A 144 7.85 -24.08 22.23
C ALA A 144 6.73 -24.32 23.26
N ALA A 145 6.37 -23.30 24.04
CA ALA A 145 5.34 -23.36 25.07
C ALA A 145 3.89 -23.18 24.56
N MET A 146 3.70 -22.95 23.23
CA MET A 146 2.35 -22.73 22.68
C MET A 146 1.40 -23.90 22.91
N GLU A 147 0.17 -23.57 23.23
CA GLU A 147 -0.97 -24.48 23.21
C GLU A 147 -1.72 -24.41 21.86
N ASN A 148 -2.52 -25.42 21.57
CA ASN A 148 -3.35 -25.44 20.36
C ASN A 148 -4.35 -24.28 20.39
N GLY A 149 -4.49 -23.57 19.28
CA GLY A 149 -5.40 -22.44 19.17
C GLY A 149 -4.89 -21.15 19.85
N THR A 150 -3.60 -21.03 20.10
CA THR A 150 -2.98 -19.81 20.65
C THR A 150 -2.05 -19.14 19.65
N CYS A 151 -1.68 -17.88 19.92
CA CYS A 151 -0.78 -17.08 19.09
C CYS A 151 0.47 -16.65 19.85
N VAL A 152 1.57 -16.52 19.14
CA VAL A 152 2.76 -15.74 19.54
C VAL A 152 3.03 -14.69 18.49
N LEU A 153 3.07 -13.41 18.86
CA LEU A 153 3.54 -12.33 18.00
C LEU A 153 5.02 -12.09 18.30
N ILE A 154 5.89 -12.30 17.32
CA ILE A 154 7.31 -11.96 17.41
C ILE A 154 7.53 -10.46 17.24
N GLU A 155 8.68 -9.95 17.67
CA GLU A 155 9.02 -8.53 17.55
C GLU A 155 9.21 -8.12 16.08
N ASN A 156 9.20 -6.81 15.84
CA ASN A 156 9.30 -6.15 14.54
C ASN A 156 10.46 -6.72 13.71
N VAL A 157 10.13 -7.43 12.62
CA VAL A 157 11.13 -8.09 11.75
C VAL A 157 12.14 -7.11 11.13
N ARG A 158 11.82 -5.82 11.06
CA ARG A 158 12.73 -4.78 10.55
C ARG A 158 13.80 -4.35 11.56
N PHE A 159 13.76 -4.82 12.80
CA PHE A 159 14.89 -4.66 13.70
C PHE A 159 16.11 -5.51 13.31
N ASP A 160 15.95 -6.41 12.35
CA ASP A 160 17.06 -7.17 11.75
C ASP A 160 17.29 -6.71 10.29
N ALA A 161 18.53 -6.33 9.97
CA ALA A 161 18.90 -5.83 8.64
C ALA A 161 18.77 -6.89 7.54
N ARG A 162 18.73 -8.17 7.89
CA ARG A 162 18.60 -9.29 6.97
C ARG A 162 17.18 -9.40 6.38
N GLU A 163 16.17 -8.85 7.07
CA GLU A 163 14.77 -8.89 6.62
C GLU A 163 14.61 -8.27 5.24
N THR A 164 14.99 -7.00 5.08
CA THR A 164 14.78 -6.25 3.82
C THR A 164 15.69 -6.71 2.67
N LYS A 165 16.69 -7.52 2.97
CA LYS A 165 17.63 -8.09 1.99
C LYS A 165 17.21 -9.47 1.51
N ASN A 166 16.08 -9.98 2.01
CA ASN A 166 15.65 -11.37 1.76
C ASN A 166 16.79 -12.37 2.04
N ASN A 167 17.48 -12.20 3.17
CA ASN A 167 18.64 -13.05 3.49
C ASN A 167 18.17 -14.48 3.75
N PRO A 168 18.75 -15.51 3.07
CA PRO A 168 18.30 -16.89 3.18
C PRO A 168 18.44 -17.49 4.59
N GLU A 169 19.51 -17.14 5.33
CA GLU A 169 19.73 -17.65 6.69
C GLU A 169 18.69 -17.10 7.66
N PHE A 170 18.30 -15.83 7.50
CA PHE A 170 17.26 -15.21 8.30
C PHE A 170 15.88 -15.76 7.96
N ALA A 171 15.57 -15.93 6.65
CA ALA A 171 14.34 -16.56 6.18
C ALA A 171 14.20 -17.99 6.73
N LYS A 172 15.30 -18.77 6.70
CA LYS A 172 15.34 -20.10 7.29
C LYS A 172 15.09 -20.07 8.81
N ALA A 173 15.72 -19.16 9.52
CA ALA A 173 15.53 -19.02 10.96
C ALA A 173 14.09 -18.65 11.35
N LEU A 174 13.41 -17.83 10.53
CA LEU A 174 11.98 -17.55 10.67
C LEU A 174 11.14 -18.81 10.42
N ALA A 175 11.45 -19.57 9.37
CA ALA A 175 10.77 -20.83 9.05
C ALA A 175 10.98 -21.89 10.14
N ASP A 176 12.17 -21.94 10.73
CA ASP A 176 12.51 -22.88 11.80
C ASP A 176 11.69 -22.68 13.08
N LEU A 177 11.11 -21.49 13.31
CA LEU A 177 10.13 -21.29 14.39
C LEU A 177 8.91 -22.19 14.23
N ALA A 178 8.44 -22.41 12.98
CA ALA A 178 7.37 -23.35 12.70
C ALA A 178 7.88 -24.80 12.64
N GLY A 179 9.12 -25.02 12.25
CA GLY A 179 9.79 -26.32 12.23
C GLY A 179 9.26 -27.27 11.16
N GLU A 180 9.62 -28.54 11.29
CA GLU A 180 9.19 -29.60 10.37
C GLU A 180 7.66 -29.76 10.40
N GLY A 181 7.04 -29.88 9.22
CA GLY A 181 5.57 -29.95 9.07
C GLY A 181 4.87 -28.60 9.27
N GLY A 182 5.62 -27.53 9.45
CA GLY A 182 5.10 -26.16 9.54
C GLY A 182 4.52 -25.67 8.22
N LEU A 183 3.77 -24.56 8.31
CA LEU A 183 3.14 -23.89 7.16
C LEU A 183 3.47 -22.40 7.20
N PHE A 184 3.65 -21.80 6.03
CA PHE A 184 3.71 -20.35 5.86
C PHE A 184 2.40 -19.83 5.29
N VAL A 185 1.83 -18.81 5.93
CA VAL A 185 0.67 -18.06 5.43
C VAL A 185 1.06 -16.60 5.23
N ASN A 186 0.99 -16.13 3.99
CA ASN A 186 1.12 -14.70 3.72
C ASN A 186 -0.26 -14.05 3.69
N ASP A 187 -0.48 -13.08 4.57
CA ASP A 187 -1.71 -12.29 4.66
C ASP A 187 -1.42 -10.78 4.66
N ALA A 188 -0.24 -10.39 4.18
CA ALA A 188 0.26 -9.02 4.15
C ALA A 188 0.34 -8.48 2.72
N PHE A 189 -0.78 -8.17 2.11
CA PHE A 189 -0.82 -7.66 0.74
C PHE A 189 0.00 -6.38 0.56
N GLY A 190 -0.07 -5.44 1.53
CA GLY A 190 0.66 -4.18 1.47
C GLY A 190 2.18 -4.30 1.33
N THR A 191 2.77 -5.45 1.67
CA THR A 191 4.20 -5.73 1.55
C THR A 191 4.53 -6.76 0.46
N ALA A 192 3.53 -7.30 -0.22
CA ALA A 192 3.69 -8.39 -1.18
C ALA A 192 4.53 -8.03 -2.41
N HIS A 193 4.66 -6.74 -2.73
CA HIS A 193 5.51 -6.22 -3.81
C HIS A 193 7.01 -6.27 -3.50
N ARG A 194 7.40 -6.67 -2.29
CA ARG A 194 8.80 -6.71 -1.86
C ARG A 194 9.22 -8.14 -1.53
N ALA A 195 10.33 -8.59 -2.13
CA ALA A 195 10.98 -9.82 -1.76
C ALA A 195 11.76 -9.61 -0.45
N HIS A 196 11.10 -9.69 0.70
CA HIS A 196 11.72 -9.67 2.02
C HIS A 196 11.74 -11.08 2.62
N ALA A 197 12.58 -11.33 3.62
CA ALA A 197 12.71 -12.64 4.23
C ALA A 197 11.37 -13.16 4.77
N SER A 198 10.62 -12.33 5.49
CA SER A 198 9.32 -12.71 6.08
C SER A 198 8.15 -12.72 5.10
N THR A 199 8.28 -12.13 3.89
CA THR A 199 7.19 -12.04 2.89
C THR A 199 7.34 -13.03 1.74
N ALA A 200 8.57 -13.36 1.37
CA ALA A 200 8.87 -14.27 0.26
C ALA A 200 9.86 -15.38 0.66
N GLY A 201 10.96 -15.03 1.34
CA GLY A 201 12.04 -15.99 1.63
C GLY A 201 11.62 -17.19 2.48
N VAL A 202 10.67 -17.04 3.40
CA VAL A 202 10.13 -18.15 4.21
C VAL A 202 9.50 -19.24 3.34
N ALA A 203 8.97 -18.89 2.16
CA ALA A 203 8.38 -19.84 1.23
C ALA A 203 9.39 -20.81 0.60
N ASP A 204 10.69 -20.53 0.68
CA ASP A 204 11.74 -21.44 0.24
C ASP A 204 11.92 -22.64 1.22
N TYR A 205 11.39 -22.53 2.43
CA TYR A 205 11.58 -23.51 3.50
C TYR A 205 10.29 -24.14 4.02
N LEU A 206 9.13 -23.52 3.78
CA LEU A 206 7.82 -24.01 4.20
C LEU A 206 6.84 -23.97 3.04
N PRO A 207 5.90 -24.95 2.95
CA PRO A 207 4.75 -24.82 2.08
C PRO A 207 4.04 -23.50 2.35
N ALA A 208 3.69 -22.74 1.31
CA ALA A 208 3.21 -21.37 1.45
C ALA A 208 1.85 -21.18 0.76
N VAL A 209 0.90 -20.58 1.48
CA VAL A 209 -0.44 -20.28 0.96
C VAL A 209 -0.86 -18.86 1.36
N CYS A 210 -1.91 -18.32 0.75
CA CYS A 210 -2.43 -17.02 1.17
C CYS A 210 -3.47 -17.11 2.29
N GLY A 211 -3.53 -16.08 3.13
CA GLY A 211 -4.65 -15.82 4.02
C GLY A 211 -5.80 -15.15 3.29
N TYR A 212 -6.90 -14.89 4.01
CA TYR A 212 -8.13 -14.31 3.47
C TYR A 212 -7.95 -12.91 2.89
N LEU A 213 -7.06 -12.08 3.48
CA LEU A 213 -6.83 -10.72 3.00
C LEU A 213 -6.19 -10.76 1.60
N ILE A 214 -5.11 -11.51 1.42
CA ILE A 214 -4.48 -11.67 0.09
C ILE A 214 -5.43 -12.37 -0.89
N GLN A 215 -6.15 -13.40 -0.47
CA GLN A 215 -7.13 -14.09 -1.31
C GLN A 215 -8.18 -13.11 -1.87
N LYS A 216 -8.70 -12.22 -1.02
CA LYS A 216 -9.65 -11.18 -1.42
C LYS A 216 -9.03 -10.17 -2.39
N GLU A 217 -7.84 -9.67 -2.07
CA GLU A 217 -7.13 -8.68 -2.90
C GLU A 217 -6.86 -9.21 -4.31
N ILE A 218 -6.24 -10.39 -4.42
CA ILE A 218 -5.92 -10.99 -5.75
C ILE A 218 -7.17 -11.46 -6.49
N GLY A 219 -8.20 -11.91 -5.76
CA GLY A 219 -9.46 -12.32 -6.35
C GLY A 219 -10.22 -11.16 -7.00
N VAL A 220 -10.40 -10.06 -6.26
CA VAL A 220 -11.15 -8.90 -6.74
C VAL A 220 -10.38 -8.15 -7.82
N MET A 221 -9.13 -7.77 -7.55
CA MET A 221 -8.33 -7.01 -8.53
C MET A 221 -7.95 -7.87 -9.74
N GLY A 222 -7.60 -9.14 -9.53
CA GLY A 222 -7.24 -10.04 -10.61
C GLY A 222 -8.39 -10.25 -11.60
N LYS A 223 -9.61 -10.48 -11.10
CA LYS A 223 -10.80 -10.60 -11.93
C LYS A 223 -11.10 -9.32 -12.72
N ALA A 224 -11.02 -8.17 -12.03
CA ALA A 224 -11.28 -6.87 -12.66
C ALA A 224 -10.28 -6.51 -13.78
N LEU A 225 -9.03 -6.99 -13.67
CA LEU A 225 -8.02 -6.74 -14.70
C LEU A 225 -8.01 -7.77 -15.82
N ALA A 226 -8.42 -9.03 -15.54
CA ALA A 226 -8.40 -10.11 -16.51
C ALA A 226 -9.67 -10.17 -17.35
N ASP A 227 -10.83 -9.99 -16.70
CA ASP A 227 -12.16 -10.08 -17.33
C ASP A 227 -13.09 -9.03 -16.73
N PRO A 228 -12.86 -7.73 -17.03
CA PRO A 228 -13.66 -6.65 -16.49
C PRO A 228 -15.08 -6.64 -17.07
N ALA A 229 -16.07 -6.41 -16.21
CA ALA A 229 -17.40 -6.03 -16.69
C ALA A 229 -17.30 -4.67 -17.37
N ARG A 230 -17.81 -4.58 -18.62
CA ARG A 230 -17.68 -3.39 -19.44
C ARG A 230 -18.93 -2.49 -19.33
N PRO A 231 -18.79 -1.16 -19.51
CA PRO A 231 -17.54 -0.41 -19.77
C PRO A 231 -16.56 -0.43 -18.60
N PHE A 232 -15.27 -0.54 -18.89
CA PHE A 232 -14.21 -0.45 -17.89
C PHE A 232 -13.62 0.97 -17.88
N VAL A 233 -13.81 1.67 -16.77
CA VAL A 233 -13.30 3.02 -16.53
C VAL A 233 -12.13 2.97 -15.56
N ALA A 234 -10.97 3.45 -15.98
CA ALA A 234 -9.82 3.64 -15.12
C ALA A 234 -9.70 5.13 -14.75
N ILE A 235 -9.44 5.42 -13.47
CA ILE A 235 -9.30 6.78 -12.95
C ILE A 235 -7.94 6.89 -12.27
N LEU A 236 -7.10 7.78 -12.78
CA LEU A 236 -5.77 8.03 -12.24
C LEU A 236 -5.62 9.49 -11.84
N GLY A 237 -5.15 9.70 -10.63
CA GLY A 237 -4.83 11.00 -10.08
C GLY A 237 -3.50 10.98 -9.33
N GLY A 238 -3.29 11.99 -8.49
CA GLY A 238 -2.06 12.16 -7.75
C GLY A 238 -1.10 13.15 -8.39
N ALA A 239 0.13 13.26 -7.87
CA ALA A 239 1.02 14.37 -8.16
C ALA A 239 1.80 14.22 -9.47
N LYS A 240 2.29 13.00 -9.80
CA LYS A 240 3.33 12.80 -10.83
C LYS A 240 2.96 11.73 -11.85
N VAL A 241 3.23 12.01 -13.12
CA VAL A 241 3.13 11.03 -14.22
C VAL A 241 4.16 9.92 -14.05
N SER A 242 5.39 10.28 -13.63
CA SER A 242 6.49 9.33 -13.43
C SER A 242 6.14 8.17 -12.50
N ASP A 243 5.30 8.42 -11.50
CA ASP A 243 4.88 7.41 -10.53
C ASP A 243 3.77 6.48 -11.07
N LYS A 244 3.21 6.77 -12.25
CA LYS A 244 2.05 6.09 -12.83
C LYS A 244 2.29 5.52 -14.22
N ILE A 245 3.50 5.62 -14.76
CA ILE A 245 3.82 5.20 -16.14
C ILE A 245 3.40 3.76 -16.42
N GLY A 246 3.80 2.85 -15.55
CA GLY A 246 3.48 1.43 -15.68
C GLY A 246 1.97 1.17 -15.60
N VAL A 247 1.29 1.83 -14.67
CA VAL A 247 -0.17 1.73 -14.50
C VAL A 247 -0.90 2.23 -15.73
N ILE A 248 -0.54 3.42 -16.24
CA ILE A 248 -1.16 3.99 -17.45
C ILE A 248 -0.99 3.01 -18.61
N ASN A 249 0.23 2.53 -18.84
CA ASN A 249 0.53 1.62 -19.94
C ASN A 249 -0.28 0.32 -19.85
N ASN A 250 -0.39 -0.28 -18.69
CA ASN A 250 -1.15 -1.52 -18.51
C ASN A 250 -2.66 -1.30 -18.63
N LEU A 251 -3.19 -0.20 -18.07
CA LEU A 251 -4.63 0.10 -18.14
C LEU A 251 -5.07 0.50 -19.54
N LEU A 252 -4.24 1.19 -20.33
CA LEU A 252 -4.53 1.48 -21.74
C LEU A 252 -4.72 0.23 -22.61
N GLU A 253 -4.17 -0.93 -22.20
CA GLU A 253 -4.41 -2.22 -22.86
C GLU A 253 -5.78 -2.83 -22.52
N LYS A 254 -6.48 -2.33 -21.49
CA LYS A 254 -7.60 -3.01 -20.86
C LYS A 254 -8.87 -2.18 -20.74
N CYS A 255 -8.76 -0.87 -20.51
CA CYS A 255 -9.89 0.00 -20.23
C CYS A 255 -10.54 0.56 -21.52
N ASP A 256 -11.82 0.93 -21.40
CA ASP A 256 -12.55 1.64 -22.44
C ASP A 256 -12.40 3.16 -22.30
N THR A 257 -12.25 3.62 -21.05
CA THR A 257 -12.03 5.04 -20.71
C THR A 257 -10.93 5.16 -19.67
N LEU A 258 -9.99 6.06 -19.88
CA LEU A 258 -8.98 6.47 -18.91
C LEU A 258 -9.19 7.94 -18.54
N ILE A 259 -9.50 8.19 -17.28
CA ILE A 259 -9.63 9.52 -16.68
C ILE A 259 -8.32 9.86 -15.98
N VAL A 260 -7.75 11.01 -16.28
CA VAL A 260 -6.54 11.52 -15.62
C VAL A 260 -6.89 12.85 -14.93
N GLY A 261 -6.58 12.92 -13.63
CA GLY A 261 -6.76 14.12 -12.81
C GLY A 261 -5.56 14.35 -11.89
N GLY A 262 -5.74 15.21 -10.89
CA GLY A 262 -4.67 15.57 -9.95
C GLY A 262 -3.53 16.36 -10.58
N GLY A 263 -2.44 16.51 -9.85
CA GLY A 263 -1.26 17.26 -10.29
C GLY A 263 -0.61 16.73 -11.58
N MET A 264 -0.72 15.42 -11.82
CA MET A 264 -0.17 14.81 -13.04
C MET A 264 -0.86 15.32 -14.34
N ALA A 265 -2.08 15.82 -14.26
CA ALA A 265 -2.80 16.34 -15.43
C ALA A 265 -2.07 17.53 -16.09
N TYR A 266 -1.35 18.32 -15.31
CA TYR A 266 -0.64 19.51 -15.84
C TYR A 266 0.55 19.15 -16.73
N THR A 267 1.17 18.00 -16.54
CA THR A 267 2.17 17.47 -17.48
C THR A 267 1.52 17.12 -18.83
N PHE A 268 0.31 16.58 -18.85
CA PHE A 268 -0.46 16.35 -20.07
C PHE A 268 -0.93 17.66 -20.73
N PHE A 269 -1.29 18.68 -19.93
CA PHE A 269 -1.61 20.00 -20.49
C PHE A 269 -0.40 20.63 -21.17
N ALA A 270 0.79 20.57 -20.55
CA ALA A 270 2.02 21.01 -21.17
C ALA A 270 2.32 20.25 -22.48
N ALA A 271 2.05 18.94 -22.51
CA ALA A 271 2.16 18.13 -23.73
C ALA A 271 1.22 18.57 -24.85
N LYS A 272 0.05 19.13 -24.49
CA LYS A 272 -0.89 19.76 -25.43
C LYS A 272 -0.52 21.19 -25.83
N GLY A 273 0.56 21.75 -25.25
CA GLY A 273 0.99 23.12 -25.48
C GLY A 273 0.25 24.19 -24.67
N TYR A 274 -0.48 23.78 -23.61
CA TYR A 274 -1.15 24.72 -22.71
C TYR A 274 -0.17 25.31 -21.71
N SER A 275 -0.42 26.56 -21.29
CA SER A 275 0.24 27.12 -20.10
C SER A 275 -0.28 26.40 -18.85
N VAL A 276 0.60 26.11 -17.91
CA VAL A 276 0.28 25.46 -16.63
C VAL A 276 0.55 26.37 -15.42
N GLY A 277 0.96 27.62 -15.65
CA GLY A 277 1.32 28.56 -14.59
C GLY A 277 2.42 28.01 -13.69
N THR A 278 2.20 28.07 -12.39
CA THR A 278 3.10 27.48 -11.38
C THR A 278 2.66 26.09 -10.92
N SER A 279 1.77 25.44 -11.64
CA SER A 279 1.30 24.09 -11.33
C SER A 279 2.43 23.06 -11.36
N LEU A 280 2.27 21.99 -10.61
CA LEU A 280 3.20 20.87 -10.66
C LEU A 280 3.26 20.29 -12.08
N CYS A 281 4.45 20.28 -12.68
CA CYS A 281 4.67 19.79 -14.03
C CYS A 281 6.04 19.11 -14.14
N GLU A 282 6.06 17.87 -14.62
CA GLU A 282 7.30 17.15 -14.91
C GLU A 282 7.71 17.44 -16.37
N THR A 283 8.52 18.48 -16.56
CA THR A 283 8.91 18.96 -17.89
C THR A 283 9.73 17.93 -18.69
N ASP A 284 10.45 17.05 -18.01
CA ASP A 284 11.18 15.93 -18.59
C ASP A 284 10.29 14.75 -19.01
N LYS A 285 8.98 14.80 -18.69
CA LYS A 285 7.97 13.77 -19.03
C LYS A 285 6.97 14.23 -20.09
N ILE A 286 7.12 15.41 -20.66
CA ILE A 286 6.18 15.95 -21.66
C ILE A 286 6.10 15.05 -22.91
N GLU A 287 7.24 14.59 -23.44
CA GLU A 287 7.23 13.70 -24.61
C GLU A 287 6.57 12.34 -24.27
N LEU A 288 6.83 11.81 -23.09
CA LEU A 288 6.16 10.59 -22.61
C LEU A 288 4.63 10.77 -22.49
N ALA A 289 4.17 11.93 -22.01
CA ALA A 289 2.75 12.24 -21.95
C ALA A 289 2.10 12.30 -23.35
N LYS A 290 2.79 12.83 -24.35
CA LYS A 290 2.35 12.80 -25.75
C LYS A 290 2.23 11.37 -26.28
N GLU A 291 3.23 10.53 -25.99
CA GLU A 291 3.22 9.10 -26.39
C GLU A 291 2.05 8.35 -25.76
N MET A 292 1.73 8.61 -24.50
CA MET A 292 0.59 8.00 -23.81
C MET A 292 -0.75 8.41 -24.42
N MET A 293 -0.93 9.69 -24.74
CA MET A 293 -2.15 10.17 -25.42
C MET A 293 -2.28 9.57 -26.82
N ALA A 294 -1.20 9.50 -27.57
CA ALA A 294 -1.19 8.86 -28.90
C ALA A 294 -1.48 7.36 -28.82
N LYS A 295 -0.96 6.67 -27.81
CA LYS A 295 -1.26 5.26 -27.55
C LYS A 295 -2.73 5.05 -27.23
N ALA A 296 -3.32 5.92 -26.40
CA ALA A 296 -4.75 5.87 -26.09
C ALA A 296 -5.61 6.00 -27.35
N GLU A 297 -5.30 6.98 -28.20
CA GLU A 297 -5.98 7.19 -29.48
C GLU A 297 -5.86 5.98 -30.41
N ALA A 298 -4.65 5.45 -30.58
CA ALA A 298 -4.40 4.27 -31.42
C ALA A 298 -5.14 3.03 -30.94
N LYS A 299 -5.42 2.91 -29.64
CA LYS A 299 -6.18 1.80 -29.06
C LYS A 299 -7.69 2.06 -28.96
N GLY A 300 -8.17 3.24 -29.35
CA GLY A 300 -9.56 3.62 -29.24
C GLY A 300 -10.03 3.82 -27.79
N VAL A 301 -9.11 4.08 -26.86
CA VAL A 301 -9.42 4.38 -25.46
C VAL A 301 -9.85 5.84 -25.36
N ASN A 302 -10.98 6.10 -24.73
CA ASN A 302 -11.45 7.45 -24.43
C ASN A 302 -10.59 8.06 -23.33
N PHE A 303 -9.63 8.92 -23.69
CA PHE A 303 -8.68 9.55 -22.77
C PHE A 303 -9.20 10.91 -22.33
N LEU A 304 -9.58 11.05 -21.06
CA LEU A 304 -10.18 12.26 -20.52
C LEU A 304 -9.22 13.01 -19.59
N LEU A 305 -8.97 14.27 -19.91
CA LEU A 305 -8.27 15.24 -19.08
C LEU A 305 -9.24 16.27 -18.52
N PRO A 306 -8.92 16.97 -17.43
CA PRO A 306 -9.72 18.10 -16.97
C PRO A 306 -9.86 19.18 -18.04
N ILE A 307 -11.06 19.72 -18.21
CA ILE A 307 -11.37 20.81 -19.12
C ILE A 307 -11.43 22.17 -18.43
N ASP A 308 -11.57 22.17 -17.11
CA ASP A 308 -11.44 23.32 -16.23
C ASP A 308 -10.80 22.92 -14.89
N ASN A 309 -10.26 23.89 -14.18
CA ASN A 309 -9.53 23.68 -12.94
C ASN A 309 -9.88 24.73 -11.91
N LYS A 310 -9.78 24.36 -10.62
CA LYS A 310 -9.75 25.27 -9.50
C LYS A 310 -8.29 25.59 -9.18
N LEU A 311 -7.92 26.84 -9.34
CA LEU A 311 -6.55 27.32 -9.13
C LEU A 311 -6.42 27.99 -7.78
N GLY A 312 -5.20 27.98 -7.21
CA GLY A 312 -4.76 28.78 -6.11
C GLY A 312 -3.53 29.62 -6.47
N LYS A 313 -3.30 30.70 -5.74
CA LYS A 313 -2.07 31.52 -5.89
C LYS A 313 -0.88 30.86 -5.22
N GLU A 314 -1.12 30.17 -4.13
CA GLU A 314 -0.11 29.51 -3.29
C GLU A 314 -0.58 28.09 -2.94
N TYR A 315 0.37 27.22 -2.56
CA TYR A 315 0.03 25.90 -2.04
C TYR A 315 -0.40 26.03 -0.57
N ASP A 316 -1.63 26.51 -0.37
CA ASP A 316 -2.25 26.73 0.94
C ASP A 316 -3.77 26.49 0.84
N GLU A 317 -4.38 25.92 1.89
CA GLU A 317 -5.81 25.62 1.94
C GLU A 317 -6.70 26.86 1.78
N ASN A 318 -6.24 28.00 2.28
CA ASN A 318 -6.98 29.26 2.32
C ASN A 318 -6.52 30.26 1.25
N THR A 319 -5.74 29.80 0.28
CA THR A 319 -5.26 30.67 -0.81
C THR A 319 -6.42 31.27 -1.60
N GLU A 320 -6.20 32.45 -2.18
CA GLU A 320 -7.12 32.98 -3.19
C GLU A 320 -7.31 31.99 -4.32
N SER A 321 -8.56 31.72 -4.71
CA SER A 321 -8.88 30.70 -5.70
C SER A 321 -9.81 31.20 -6.79
N GLN A 322 -9.68 30.60 -7.98
CA GLN A 322 -10.56 30.85 -9.13
C GLN A 322 -10.71 29.62 -9.99
N TYR A 323 -11.78 29.59 -10.78
CA TYR A 323 -11.97 28.56 -11.82
C TYR A 323 -11.56 29.10 -13.17
N VAL A 324 -10.80 28.31 -13.94
CA VAL A 324 -10.42 28.65 -15.31
C VAL A 324 -10.47 27.42 -16.21
N ASP A 325 -10.68 27.63 -17.51
CA ASP A 325 -10.54 26.57 -18.50
C ASP A 325 -9.09 26.08 -18.56
N SER A 326 -8.88 24.81 -18.88
CA SER A 326 -7.55 24.17 -18.78
C SER A 326 -6.50 24.76 -19.75
N ASP A 327 -6.94 25.36 -20.84
CA ASP A 327 -6.10 26.05 -21.82
C ASP A 327 -5.83 27.54 -21.49
N LYS A 328 -6.31 28.04 -20.35
CA LYS A 328 -6.26 29.44 -19.92
C LYS A 328 -5.67 29.65 -18.54
N ILE A 329 -4.83 28.74 -18.06
CA ILE A 329 -4.21 28.87 -16.74
C ILE A 329 -3.22 30.05 -16.77
N PRO A 330 -3.46 31.10 -15.93
CA PRO A 330 -2.61 32.29 -15.95
C PRO A 330 -1.27 32.04 -15.26
N GLU A 331 -0.28 32.82 -15.63
CA GLU A 331 0.99 32.83 -14.93
C GLU A 331 0.82 33.22 -13.45
N GLY A 332 1.58 32.61 -12.56
CA GLY A 332 1.50 32.84 -11.11
C GLY A 332 0.35 32.10 -10.40
N TRP A 333 -0.41 31.27 -11.11
CA TRP A 333 -1.45 30.43 -10.53
C TRP A 333 -1.13 28.95 -10.69
N MET A 334 -1.53 28.13 -9.72
CA MET A 334 -1.37 26.69 -9.75
C MET A 334 -2.70 25.96 -9.63
N GLY A 335 -2.82 24.85 -10.30
CA GLY A 335 -3.98 23.98 -10.17
C GLY A 335 -3.96 23.18 -8.87
N LEU A 336 -5.07 23.21 -8.13
CA LEU A 336 -5.23 22.51 -6.86
C LEU A 336 -6.40 21.54 -6.83
N ASP A 337 -7.38 21.70 -7.76
CA ASP A 337 -8.48 20.75 -7.95
C ASP A 337 -9.02 20.86 -9.38
N ILE A 338 -9.85 19.92 -9.79
CA ILE A 338 -10.62 20.00 -11.03
C ILE A 338 -11.81 20.96 -10.86
N GLY A 339 -12.27 21.54 -11.96
CA GLY A 339 -13.40 22.46 -11.97
C GLY A 339 -14.76 21.78 -12.16
N PRO A 340 -15.85 22.54 -12.09
CA PRO A 340 -17.21 22.00 -12.16
C PRO A 340 -17.56 21.36 -13.52
N LYS A 341 -17.05 21.90 -14.62
CA LYS A 341 -17.26 21.31 -15.96
C LYS A 341 -16.58 19.94 -16.05
N THR A 342 -15.40 19.80 -15.45
CA THR A 342 -14.67 18.52 -15.37
C THR A 342 -15.39 17.53 -14.47
N CYS A 343 -15.93 17.99 -13.34
CA CYS A 343 -16.75 17.16 -12.45
C CYS A 343 -17.94 16.54 -13.20
N GLU A 344 -18.64 17.33 -14.02
CA GLU A 344 -19.75 16.85 -14.86
C GLU A 344 -19.26 15.86 -15.93
N LEU A 345 -18.18 16.19 -16.64
CA LEU A 345 -17.57 15.34 -17.66
C LEU A 345 -17.16 13.97 -17.10
N PHE A 346 -16.47 13.95 -15.98
CA PHE A 346 -16.00 12.71 -15.35
C PHE A 346 -17.16 11.89 -14.78
N SER A 347 -18.11 12.52 -14.10
CA SER A 347 -19.31 11.85 -13.60
C SER A 347 -20.11 11.19 -14.73
N LYS A 348 -20.23 11.85 -15.87
CA LYS A 348 -20.90 11.29 -17.06
C LYS A 348 -20.15 10.08 -17.63
N ALA A 349 -18.82 10.13 -17.65
CA ALA A 349 -17.99 9.01 -18.12
C ALA A 349 -18.02 7.81 -17.17
N ILE A 350 -18.17 8.03 -15.85
CA ILE A 350 -18.25 6.97 -14.83
C ILE A 350 -19.65 6.33 -14.80
N LYS A 351 -20.69 7.09 -15.13
CA LYS A 351 -22.08 6.63 -15.11
C LYS A 351 -22.26 5.42 -16.02
N GLY A 352 -22.80 4.34 -15.46
CA GLY A 352 -23.06 3.09 -16.20
C GLY A 352 -21.82 2.24 -16.46
N ALA A 353 -20.68 2.55 -15.83
CA ALA A 353 -19.52 1.67 -15.87
C ALA A 353 -19.85 0.29 -15.26
N GLY A 354 -19.30 -0.77 -15.82
CA GLY A 354 -19.35 -2.11 -15.26
C GLY A 354 -18.21 -2.36 -14.27
N THR A 355 -17.05 -1.80 -14.57
CA THR A 355 -15.85 -1.85 -13.70
C THR A 355 -15.24 -0.47 -13.57
N VAL A 356 -14.85 -0.08 -12.36
CA VAL A 356 -14.07 1.13 -12.09
C VAL A 356 -12.83 0.75 -11.28
N VAL A 357 -11.66 1.15 -11.76
CA VAL A 357 -10.40 1.11 -11.00
C VAL A 357 -9.94 2.53 -10.80
N TRP A 358 -9.76 2.93 -9.54
CA TRP A 358 -9.36 4.30 -9.20
C TRP A 358 -8.12 4.32 -8.31
N ASN A 359 -7.10 5.09 -8.71
CA ASN A 359 -5.87 5.30 -7.99
C ASN A 359 -5.40 6.76 -8.04
N GLY A 360 -5.47 7.46 -6.92
CA GLY A 360 -5.04 8.85 -6.73
C GLY A 360 -6.18 9.88 -6.78
N PRO A 361 -6.15 10.90 -5.89
CA PRO A 361 -7.17 11.95 -5.83
C PRO A 361 -7.11 12.89 -7.03
N MET A 362 -8.21 13.65 -7.23
CA MET A 362 -8.35 14.60 -8.34
C MET A 362 -7.78 15.98 -8.04
N GLY A 363 -7.56 16.29 -6.78
CA GLY A 363 -7.02 17.56 -6.27
C GLY A 363 -6.38 17.34 -4.90
N VAL A 364 -6.11 18.44 -4.18
CA VAL A 364 -5.60 18.42 -2.81
C VAL A 364 -6.75 18.10 -1.86
N SER A 365 -7.18 16.84 -1.88
CA SER A 365 -8.41 16.38 -1.24
C SER A 365 -8.42 16.46 0.29
N GLU A 366 -7.26 16.64 0.91
CA GLU A 366 -7.10 16.89 2.36
C GLU A 366 -7.64 18.26 2.76
N TRP A 367 -7.66 19.20 1.82
CA TRP A 367 -8.14 20.55 2.03
C TRP A 367 -9.59 20.71 1.61
N LYS A 368 -10.44 21.13 2.52
CA LYS A 368 -11.88 21.29 2.26
C LYS A 368 -12.17 22.12 1.00
N ASN A 369 -11.40 23.18 0.79
CA ASN A 369 -11.58 24.08 -0.35
C ASN A 369 -11.20 23.46 -1.70
N PHE A 370 -10.45 22.36 -1.72
CA PHE A 370 -9.93 21.68 -2.92
C PHE A 370 -10.25 20.18 -2.97
N ALA A 371 -11.28 19.75 -2.22
CA ALA A 371 -11.74 18.36 -2.16
C ALA A 371 -12.92 18.05 -3.08
N THR A 372 -13.58 19.07 -3.63
CA THR A 372 -14.84 18.92 -4.38
C THR A 372 -14.71 18.00 -5.58
N GLY A 373 -13.60 18.06 -6.31
CA GLY A 373 -13.35 17.19 -7.45
C GLY A 373 -13.27 15.72 -7.04
N THR A 374 -12.51 15.42 -6.00
CA THR A 374 -12.38 14.06 -5.47
C THR A 374 -13.71 13.55 -4.90
N GLU A 375 -14.45 14.39 -4.17
CA GLU A 375 -15.76 14.06 -3.63
C GLU A 375 -16.76 13.73 -4.74
N THR A 376 -16.79 14.54 -5.80
CA THR A 376 -17.71 14.33 -6.94
C THR A 376 -17.39 13.01 -7.67
N VAL A 377 -16.11 12.72 -7.89
CA VAL A 377 -15.71 11.44 -8.50
C VAL A 377 -16.07 10.27 -7.59
N ALA A 378 -15.84 10.38 -6.28
CA ALA A 378 -16.21 9.35 -5.31
C ALA A 378 -17.73 9.07 -5.31
N ALA A 379 -18.54 10.12 -5.34
CA ALA A 379 -20.00 9.99 -5.45
C ALA A 379 -20.41 9.31 -6.76
N ALA A 380 -19.82 9.72 -7.89
CA ALA A 380 -20.12 9.13 -9.19
C ALA A 380 -19.77 7.63 -9.24
N VAL A 381 -18.62 7.24 -8.66
CA VAL A 381 -18.22 5.83 -8.54
C VAL A 381 -19.18 5.07 -7.64
N ALA A 382 -19.54 5.62 -6.47
CA ALA A 382 -20.48 5.01 -5.54
C ALA A 382 -21.86 4.76 -6.15
N ASP A 383 -22.33 5.66 -7.01
CA ASP A 383 -23.66 5.61 -7.63
C ASP A 383 -23.66 4.89 -8.98
N SER A 384 -22.51 4.49 -9.51
CA SER A 384 -22.38 3.86 -10.84
C SER A 384 -22.93 2.43 -10.90
N GLY A 385 -22.99 1.73 -9.77
CA GLY A 385 -23.29 0.29 -9.71
C GLY A 385 -22.15 -0.61 -10.21
N ALA A 386 -20.99 -0.05 -10.53
CA ALA A 386 -19.82 -0.77 -11.01
C ALA A 386 -19.16 -1.63 -9.90
N VAL A 387 -18.43 -2.66 -10.32
CA VAL A 387 -17.38 -3.25 -9.48
C VAL A 387 -16.28 -2.20 -9.31
N SER A 388 -16.25 -1.54 -8.16
CA SER A 388 -15.37 -0.42 -7.87
C SER A 388 -14.18 -0.86 -7.00
N ILE A 389 -12.98 -0.60 -7.49
CA ILE A 389 -11.71 -0.93 -6.82
C ILE A 389 -10.94 0.36 -6.61
N ILE A 390 -10.71 0.68 -5.35
CA ILE A 390 -9.93 1.84 -4.93
C ILE A 390 -8.53 1.36 -4.52
N GLY A 391 -7.53 1.78 -5.25
CA GLY A 391 -6.12 1.47 -4.97
C GLY A 391 -5.34 2.72 -4.57
N GLY A 392 -4.26 2.51 -3.79
CA GLY A 392 -3.43 3.61 -3.29
C GLY A 392 -3.91 4.20 -1.96
N GLY A 393 -2.94 4.60 -1.13
CA GLY A 393 -3.23 5.12 0.22
C GLY A 393 -4.08 6.38 0.20
N ASP A 394 -3.70 7.36 -0.62
CA ASP A 394 -4.35 8.68 -0.66
C ASP A 394 -5.80 8.61 -1.16
N SER A 395 -6.08 7.79 -2.18
CA SER A 395 -7.44 7.58 -2.67
C SER A 395 -8.30 6.79 -1.69
N ALA A 396 -7.75 5.76 -1.06
CA ALA A 396 -8.43 4.99 -0.03
C ALA A 396 -8.80 5.88 1.17
N GLU A 397 -7.84 6.69 1.64
CA GLU A 397 -8.07 7.64 2.73
C GLU A 397 -9.12 8.70 2.35
N ALA A 398 -9.04 9.27 1.15
CA ALA A 398 -10.00 10.26 0.67
C ALA A 398 -11.43 9.69 0.62
N VAL A 399 -11.61 8.52 0.03
CA VAL A 399 -12.92 7.85 -0.10
C VAL A 399 -13.51 7.53 1.28
N GLU A 400 -12.70 7.05 2.21
CA GLU A 400 -13.13 6.77 3.59
C GLU A 400 -13.50 8.05 4.35
N ARG A 401 -12.65 9.08 4.31
CA ARG A 401 -12.88 10.37 4.97
C ARG A 401 -14.14 11.08 4.45
N LEU A 402 -14.41 10.96 3.16
CA LEU A 402 -15.60 11.51 2.52
C LEU A 402 -16.86 10.65 2.72
N GLY A 403 -16.77 9.51 3.41
CA GLY A 403 -17.90 8.66 3.78
C GLY A 403 -18.40 7.72 2.68
N PHE A 404 -17.64 7.55 1.58
CA PHE A 404 -18.03 6.66 0.48
C PHE A 404 -17.47 5.23 0.62
N GLY A 405 -16.62 4.97 1.61
CA GLY A 405 -15.99 3.65 1.80
C GLY A 405 -16.97 2.48 1.75
N PRO A 406 -18.09 2.48 2.49
CA PRO A 406 -19.08 1.40 2.50
C PRO A 406 -19.79 1.15 1.15
N LYS A 407 -19.73 2.11 0.23
CA LYS A 407 -20.33 2.02 -1.11
C LYS A 407 -19.37 1.48 -2.17
N MET A 408 -18.08 1.32 -1.84
CA MET A 408 -17.08 0.75 -2.74
C MET A 408 -17.07 -0.77 -2.63
N THR A 409 -16.90 -1.45 -3.76
CA THR A 409 -16.80 -2.92 -3.77
C THR A 409 -15.54 -3.39 -3.05
N HIS A 410 -14.42 -2.71 -3.29
CA HIS A 410 -13.15 -3.03 -2.67
C HIS A 410 -12.25 -1.80 -2.52
N ILE A 411 -11.75 -1.60 -1.31
CA ILE A 411 -10.70 -0.64 -1.01
C ILE A 411 -9.46 -1.45 -0.69
N SER A 412 -8.45 -1.38 -1.57
CA SER A 412 -7.23 -2.15 -1.38
C SER A 412 -6.41 -1.63 -0.20
N THR A 413 -5.91 -2.55 0.60
CA THR A 413 -5.01 -2.25 1.71
C THR A 413 -3.56 -2.10 1.25
N GLY A 414 -3.29 -2.32 -0.03
CA GLY A 414 -1.97 -2.59 -0.57
C GLY A 414 -1.05 -1.40 -0.79
N GLY A 415 -1.55 -0.17 -0.90
CA GLY A 415 -0.70 0.98 -1.21
C GLY A 415 0.18 0.74 -2.44
N GLY A 416 1.51 0.60 -2.24
CA GLY A 416 2.46 0.29 -3.31
C GLY A 416 2.23 -1.05 -4.01
N ALA A 417 1.81 -2.08 -3.27
CA ALA A 417 1.51 -3.38 -3.86
C ALA A 417 0.30 -3.32 -4.80
N SER A 418 -0.73 -2.53 -4.46
CA SER A 418 -1.86 -2.29 -5.37
C SER A 418 -1.42 -1.61 -6.66
N LEU A 419 -0.50 -0.65 -6.55
CA LEU A 419 0.02 0.07 -7.71
C LEU A 419 0.77 -0.89 -8.64
N GLU A 420 1.71 -1.68 -8.12
CA GLU A 420 2.46 -2.67 -8.90
C GLU A 420 1.56 -3.77 -9.47
N PHE A 421 0.51 -4.16 -8.73
CA PHE A 421 -0.50 -5.09 -9.26
C PHE A 421 -1.24 -4.49 -10.47
N LEU A 422 -1.62 -3.19 -10.38
CA LEU A 422 -2.26 -2.47 -11.48
C LEU A 422 -1.32 -2.24 -12.67
N GLU A 423 0.00 -2.20 -12.44
CA GLU A 423 1.02 -2.20 -13.48
C GLU A 423 1.16 -3.55 -14.20
N GLY A 424 0.58 -4.61 -13.63
CA GLY A 424 0.74 -5.97 -14.12
C GLY A 424 2.06 -6.62 -13.75
N LEU A 425 2.76 -6.07 -12.75
CA LEU A 425 4.02 -6.61 -12.24
C LEU A 425 3.77 -7.83 -11.35
N GLU A 426 4.73 -8.73 -11.33
CA GLU A 426 4.72 -9.85 -10.41
C GLU A 426 5.03 -9.38 -8.99
N LEU A 427 4.18 -9.78 -8.03
CA LEU A 427 4.37 -9.51 -6.63
C LEU A 427 5.08 -10.69 -5.95
N PRO A 428 6.35 -10.55 -5.53
CA PRO A 428 7.15 -11.66 -4.98
C PRO A 428 6.48 -12.39 -3.81
N GLY A 429 5.83 -11.64 -2.91
CA GLY A 429 5.13 -12.22 -1.76
C GLY A 429 3.84 -12.97 -2.11
N ILE A 430 3.41 -12.94 -3.37
CA ILE A 430 2.29 -13.74 -3.89
C ILE A 430 2.83 -14.82 -4.83
N ALA A 431 3.80 -14.49 -5.67
CA ALA A 431 4.40 -15.41 -6.62
C ALA A 431 4.97 -16.68 -5.94
N CYS A 432 5.56 -16.49 -4.73
CA CYS A 432 6.13 -17.58 -3.93
C CYS A 432 5.10 -18.57 -3.33
N LEU A 433 3.80 -18.25 -3.38
CA LEU A 433 2.74 -19.10 -2.83
C LEU A 433 2.40 -20.24 -3.81
N LEU A 434 1.94 -21.36 -3.27
CA LEU A 434 1.52 -22.53 -4.04
C LEU A 434 0.34 -22.19 -4.96
N ASP A 435 0.39 -22.71 -6.19
CA ASP A 435 -0.71 -22.62 -7.15
C ASP A 435 -1.80 -23.67 -6.85
N LYS A 436 -3.06 -23.35 -7.22
CA LYS A 436 -4.19 -24.29 -7.16
C LYS A 436 -4.08 -25.38 -8.19
#